data_482358e96169d410aa9069bc0c5751f4
#
_entry.id   482358e96169d410aa9069bc0c5751f4
#
_cell.length_a   1.000
_cell.length_b   1.000
_cell.length_c   1.000
_cell.angle_alpha   90.00
_cell.angle_beta   90.00
_cell.angle_gamma   90.00
#
_symmetry.space_group_name_H-M   'P 1'
#
loop_
_entity.id
_entity.type
_entity.pdbx_description
1 polymer ?
#
loop_
_entity_poly.entity_id
_entity_poly.type
_entity_poly.pdbx_seq_one_letter_code
_entity_poly.pdbx_strand_id
1 'polypeptide(L)'
;MYLKSKLLLLLILINTNLFSQNNKPQTSAILSMACPGLGQFYNKKYWKAPIIIAGIGSVIFAHNFYNKKFEKYKNAYLIRTDGDESTIDNFLNYSENGLITLQDYYRNQKDLSIIIGTIIYLLNIADAYVDAHLLEYNVNENLSLKFEPFYNNQQNSFQLISLKLNLTE
;
A
#
# COMPACT_ATOMS: atom_id res chain seq x y z
N MET A 1 9.75 -26.76 15.29
CA MET A 1 10.38 -25.44 15.36
C MET A 1 11.46 -25.22 14.31
N TYR A 2 12.30 -26.21 13.99
CA TYR A 2 13.41 -26.11 13.01
C TYR A 2 13.00 -25.93 11.54
N LEU A 3 11.79 -26.36 11.13
CA LEU A 3 11.33 -26.24 9.73
C LEU A 3 11.02 -24.78 9.37
N LYS A 4 10.43 -24.03 10.30
CA LYS A 4 10.11 -22.59 10.11
C LYS A 4 11.37 -21.74 10.03
N SER A 5 12.42 -22.06 10.81
CA SER A 5 13.69 -21.32 10.74
C SER A 5 14.47 -21.62 9.45
N LYS A 6 14.44 -22.87 8.96
CA LYS A 6 15.05 -23.22 7.66
C LYS A 6 14.34 -22.56 6.49
N LEU A 7 12.99 -22.46 6.54
CA LEU A 7 12.20 -21.75 5.53
C LEU A 7 12.52 -20.24 5.51
N LEU A 8 12.68 -19.64 6.69
CA LEU A 8 13.08 -18.23 6.82
C LEU A 8 14.49 -17.97 6.29
N LEU A 9 15.42 -18.90 6.55
CA LEU A 9 16.81 -18.82 6.08
C LEU A 9 16.88 -18.99 4.56
N LEU A 10 16.06 -19.89 3.99
CA LEU A 10 15.93 -20.08 2.54
C LEU A 10 15.37 -18.81 1.86
N LEU A 11 14.38 -18.16 2.48
CA LEU A 11 13.78 -16.92 1.98
C LEU A 11 14.80 -15.76 1.96
N ILE A 12 15.70 -15.71 2.94
CA ILE A 12 16.77 -14.71 3.02
C ILE A 12 17.85 -14.97 1.95
N LEU A 13 18.19 -16.24 1.67
CA LEU A 13 19.19 -16.62 0.67
C LEU A 13 18.74 -16.37 -0.78
N ILE A 14 17.45 -16.43 -1.07
CA ILE A 14 16.91 -16.16 -2.41
C ILE A 14 17.06 -14.68 -2.79
N ASN A 15 17.13 -13.77 -1.81
CA ASN A 15 17.17 -12.33 -2.06
C ASN A 15 18.55 -11.78 -2.48
N THR A 16 19.64 -12.52 -2.31
CA THR A 16 20.99 -11.99 -2.58
C THR A 16 21.35 -11.87 -4.06
N ASN A 17 20.64 -12.59 -4.95
CA ASN A 17 20.92 -12.57 -6.39
C ASN A 17 20.07 -11.56 -7.18
N LEU A 18 18.99 -11.00 -6.57
CA LEU A 18 18.10 -10.06 -7.25
C LEU A 18 18.64 -8.63 -7.32
N PHE A 19 19.68 -8.30 -6.53
CA PHE A 19 20.25 -6.95 -6.47
C PHE A 19 21.38 -6.68 -7.46
N SER A 20 21.75 -7.66 -8.31
CA SER A 20 22.90 -7.54 -9.21
C SER A 20 22.62 -6.77 -10.52
N GLN A 21 21.38 -6.43 -10.83
CA GLN A 21 21.07 -5.61 -12.00
C GLN A 21 20.78 -4.18 -11.58
N ASN A 22 21.53 -3.25 -12.17
CA ASN A 22 21.58 -1.80 -11.84
C ASN A 22 20.30 -1.02 -12.22
N ASN A 23 19.13 -1.67 -12.28
CA ASN A 23 17.84 -1.06 -12.62
C ASN A 23 17.11 -0.66 -11.33
N LYS A 24 17.36 0.56 -10.85
CA LYS A 24 16.73 1.13 -9.65
C LYS A 24 15.20 0.98 -9.61
N PRO A 25 14.45 1.18 -10.71
CA PRO A 25 12.99 1.01 -10.71
C PRO A 25 12.54 -0.41 -10.41
N GLN A 26 13.18 -1.41 -11.02
CA GLN A 26 12.86 -2.81 -10.77
C GLN A 26 13.18 -3.22 -9.33
N THR A 27 14.33 -2.79 -8.81
CA THR A 27 14.71 -3.04 -7.42
C THR A 27 13.71 -2.45 -6.43
N SER A 28 13.25 -1.22 -6.68
CA SER A 28 12.24 -0.55 -5.86
C SER A 28 10.89 -1.30 -5.87
N ALA A 29 10.45 -1.75 -7.05
CA ALA A 29 9.23 -2.53 -7.19
C ALA A 29 9.33 -3.87 -6.45
N ILE A 30 10.44 -4.61 -6.60
CA ILE A 30 10.68 -5.89 -5.92
C ILE A 30 10.70 -5.71 -4.40
N LEU A 31 11.33 -4.64 -3.89
CA LEU A 31 11.32 -4.33 -2.46
C LEU A 31 9.89 -4.07 -1.95
N SER A 32 9.07 -3.35 -2.71
CA SER A 32 7.66 -3.10 -2.37
C SER A 32 6.80 -4.36 -2.47
N MET A 33 7.16 -5.32 -3.35
CA MET A 33 6.55 -6.65 -3.39
C MET A 33 6.91 -7.49 -2.15
N ALA A 34 8.15 -7.42 -1.69
CA ALA A 34 8.59 -8.19 -0.53
C ALA A 34 7.97 -7.66 0.77
N CYS A 35 7.93 -6.34 0.92
CA CYS A 35 7.34 -5.68 2.07
C CYS A 35 6.79 -4.30 1.64
N PRO A 36 5.49 -4.05 1.85
CA PRO A 36 4.88 -2.79 1.49
C PRO A 36 5.58 -1.61 2.17
N GLY A 37 5.92 -0.61 1.36
CA GLY A 37 6.64 0.59 1.83
C GLY A 37 8.17 0.52 1.73
N LEU A 38 8.80 -0.65 1.58
CA LEU A 38 10.26 -0.73 1.45
C LEU A 38 10.79 -0.06 0.18
N GLY A 39 10.08 -0.14 -0.93
CA GLY A 39 10.45 0.58 -2.16
C GLY A 39 10.47 2.09 -1.97
N GLN A 40 9.54 2.64 -1.20
CA GLN A 40 9.51 4.07 -0.87
C GLN A 40 10.70 4.47 0.03
N PHE A 41 11.10 3.60 0.97
CA PHE A 41 12.35 3.80 1.73
C PHE A 41 13.58 3.79 0.81
N TYR A 42 13.65 2.84 -0.12
CA TYR A 42 14.73 2.77 -1.12
C TYR A 42 14.78 4.03 -1.98
N ASN A 43 13.63 4.55 -2.40
CA ASN A 43 13.48 5.79 -3.17
C ASN A 43 13.67 7.07 -2.33
N LYS A 44 14.02 6.96 -1.04
CA LYS A 44 14.16 8.08 -0.09
C LYS A 44 12.86 8.89 0.11
N LYS A 45 11.70 8.33 -0.24
CA LYS A 45 10.37 8.92 -0.03
C LYS A 45 9.79 8.49 1.33
N TYR A 46 10.52 8.74 2.41
CA TYR A 46 10.24 8.24 3.77
C TYR A 46 8.84 8.58 4.28
N TRP A 47 8.28 9.70 3.85
CA TRP A 47 6.95 10.15 4.28
C TRP A 47 5.80 9.30 3.70
N LYS A 48 6.00 8.63 2.54
CA LYS A 48 5.00 7.76 1.92
C LYS A 48 4.89 6.41 2.65
N ALA A 49 5.99 5.88 3.16
CA ALA A 49 6.03 4.57 3.78
C ALA A 49 5.03 4.40 4.96
N PRO A 50 4.94 5.32 5.94
CA PRO A 50 3.97 5.20 7.02
C PRO A 50 2.51 5.26 6.52
N ILE A 51 2.22 5.99 5.46
CA ILE A 51 0.87 6.06 4.87
C ILE A 51 0.48 4.70 4.28
N ILE A 52 1.40 4.05 3.57
CA ILE A 52 1.17 2.73 2.97
C ILE A 52 0.97 1.68 4.06
N ILE A 53 1.82 1.68 5.09
CA ILE A 53 1.72 0.75 6.22
C ILE A 53 0.38 0.95 6.97
N ALA A 54 -0.02 2.20 7.20
CA ALA A 54 -1.32 2.50 7.82
C ALA A 54 -2.49 2.05 6.94
N GLY A 55 -2.41 2.26 5.62
CA GLY A 55 -3.43 1.81 4.66
C GLY A 55 -3.61 0.30 4.69
N ILE A 56 -2.52 -0.47 4.58
CA ILE A 56 -2.58 -1.94 4.63
C ILE A 56 -3.01 -2.43 6.02
N GLY A 57 -2.50 -1.81 7.09
CA GLY A 57 -2.91 -2.12 8.45
C GLY A 57 -4.40 -1.93 8.68
N SER A 58 -5.00 -0.87 8.13
CA SER A 58 -6.44 -0.61 8.22
C SER A 58 -7.27 -1.68 7.50
N VAL A 59 -6.80 -2.15 6.33
CA VAL A 59 -7.46 -3.25 5.60
C VAL A 59 -7.41 -4.56 6.38
N ILE A 60 -6.25 -4.91 6.96
CA ILE A 60 -6.10 -6.12 7.78
C ILE A 60 -7.03 -6.03 9.00
N PHE A 61 -7.10 -4.88 9.66
CA PHE A 61 -8.01 -4.66 10.77
C PHE A 61 -9.48 -4.84 10.36
N ALA A 62 -9.90 -4.21 9.25
CA ALA A 62 -11.25 -4.31 8.72
C ALA A 62 -11.61 -5.77 8.37
N HIS A 63 -10.70 -6.48 7.68
CA HIS A 63 -10.89 -7.89 7.36
C HIS A 63 -11.11 -8.75 8.60
N ASN A 64 -10.27 -8.60 9.62
CA ASN A 64 -10.39 -9.36 10.86
C ASN A 64 -11.68 -9.01 11.62
N PHE A 65 -12.08 -7.74 11.62
CA PHE A 65 -13.33 -7.30 12.23
C PHE A 65 -14.55 -7.94 11.54
N TYR A 66 -14.63 -7.87 10.21
CA TYR A 66 -15.72 -8.45 9.45
C TYR A 66 -15.73 -9.98 9.52
N ASN A 67 -14.56 -10.61 9.51
CA ASN A 67 -14.47 -12.07 9.66
C ASN A 67 -14.99 -12.54 11.03
N LYS A 68 -14.66 -11.85 12.12
CA LYS A 68 -15.20 -12.17 13.46
C LYS A 68 -16.72 -12.03 13.50
N LYS A 69 -17.27 -11.01 12.85
CA LYS A 69 -18.73 -10.82 12.75
C LYS A 69 -19.39 -11.91 11.90
N PHE A 70 -18.80 -12.25 10.76
CA PHE A 70 -19.26 -13.34 9.91
C PHE A 70 -19.32 -14.66 10.67
N GLU A 71 -18.22 -15.06 11.32
CA GLU A 71 -18.16 -16.31 12.09
C GLU A 71 -19.18 -16.30 13.27
N LYS A 72 -19.38 -15.15 13.90
CA LYS A 72 -20.36 -15.00 14.98
C LYS A 72 -21.78 -15.32 14.50
N TYR A 73 -22.23 -14.75 13.39
CA TYR A 73 -23.59 -14.96 12.87
C TYR A 73 -23.73 -16.33 12.20
N LYS A 74 -22.68 -16.83 11.56
CA LYS A 74 -22.64 -18.18 11.02
C LYS A 74 -22.80 -19.23 12.12
N ASN A 75 -22.06 -19.11 13.21
CA ASN A 75 -22.16 -20.06 14.34
C ASN A 75 -23.52 -19.95 15.02
N ALA A 76 -24.12 -18.75 15.14
CA ALA A 76 -25.46 -18.58 15.67
C ALA A 76 -26.52 -19.30 14.80
N TYR A 77 -26.40 -19.23 13.48
CA TYR A 77 -27.25 -19.95 12.55
C TYR A 77 -27.07 -21.47 12.67
N LEU A 78 -25.82 -21.96 12.76
CA LEU A 78 -25.53 -23.38 12.92
C LEU A 78 -26.12 -23.95 14.22
N ILE A 79 -25.95 -23.27 15.36
CA ILE A 79 -26.52 -23.67 16.65
C ILE A 79 -28.05 -23.78 16.57
N ARG A 80 -28.70 -22.84 15.84
CA ARG A 80 -30.17 -22.87 15.70
C ARG A 80 -30.66 -24.03 14.85
N THR A 81 -29.84 -24.53 13.94
CA THR A 81 -30.21 -25.56 12.95
C THR A 81 -29.61 -26.94 13.26
N ASP A 82 -28.80 -27.09 14.34
CA ASP A 82 -28.15 -28.34 14.71
C ASP A 82 -29.12 -29.37 15.33
N GLY A 83 -30.29 -28.94 15.79
CA GLY A 83 -31.32 -29.81 16.42
C GLY A 83 -30.93 -30.33 17.82
N ASP A 84 -29.85 -29.81 18.41
CA ASP A 84 -29.39 -30.18 19.75
C ASP A 84 -29.93 -29.20 20.79
N GLU A 85 -30.84 -29.68 21.64
CA GLU A 85 -31.45 -28.88 22.73
C GLU A 85 -30.44 -28.48 23.82
N SER A 86 -29.25 -29.11 23.84
CA SER A 86 -28.19 -28.78 24.80
C SER A 86 -27.40 -27.51 24.42
N THR A 87 -27.47 -27.07 23.16
CA THR A 87 -26.79 -25.87 22.68
C THR A 87 -27.56 -24.60 23.05
N ILE A 88 -26.84 -23.59 23.56
CA ILE A 88 -27.45 -22.32 23.99
C ILE A 88 -27.42 -21.32 22.82
N ASP A 89 -28.61 -21.03 22.28
CA ASP A 89 -28.77 -19.95 21.30
C ASP A 89 -28.79 -18.56 21.98
N ASN A 90 -27.73 -17.80 21.82
CA ASN A 90 -27.61 -16.44 22.34
C ASN A 90 -28.30 -15.38 21.47
N PHE A 91 -28.92 -15.77 20.33
CA PHE A 91 -29.46 -14.86 19.32
C PHE A 91 -30.98 -15.02 19.12
N LEU A 92 -31.72 -15.36 20.17
CA LEU A 92 -33.16 -15.58 20.11
C LEU A 92 -33.97 -14.43 19.50
N ASN A 93 -33.45 -13.19 19.59
CA ASN A 93 -34.10 -12.00 19.01
C ASN A 93 -33.98 -11.88 17.49
N TYR A 94 -33.20 -12.75 16.84
CA TYR A 94 -33.02 -12.73 15.40
C TYR A 94 -33.80 -13.90 14.76
N SER A 95 -34.46 -13.65 13.64
CA SER A 95 -35.04 -14.73 12.82
C SER A 95 -33.92 -15.47 12.07
N GLU A 96 -34.13 -16.70 11.63
CA GLU A 96 -33.19 -17.46 10.81
C GLU A 96 -32.77 -16.68 9.55
N ASN A 97 -33.75 -16.10 8.84
CA ASN A 97 -33.48 -15.26 7.67
C ASN A 97 -32.66 -14.01 8.04
N GLY A 98 -32.87 -13.46 9.23
CA GLY A 98 -32.09 -12.34 9.75
C GLY A 98 -30.64 -12.72 9.99
N LEU A 99 -30.35 -13.92 10.53
CA LEU A 99 -28.99 -14.43 10.73
C LEU A 99 -28.28 -14.69 9.39
N ILE A 100 -29.00 -15.28 8.41
CA ILE A 100 -28.46 -15.49 7.05
C ILE A 100 -28.11 -14.15 6.39
N THR A 101 -29.02 -13.18 6.44
CA THR A 101 -28.78 -11.85 5.86
C THR A 101 -27.57 -11.15 6.49
N LEU A 102 -27.40 -11.23 7.81
CA LEU A 102 -26.24 -10.66 8.50
C LEU A 102 -24.95 -11.41 8.16
N GLN A 103 -25.02 -12.75 8.06
CA GLN A 103 -23.88 -13.57 7.63
C GLN A 103 -23.42 -13.16 6.23
N ASP A 104 -24.35 -13.05 5.26
CA ASP A 104 -24.04 -12.67 3.88
C ASP A 104 -23.49 -11.24 3.79
N TYR A 105 -24.06 -10.31 4.56
CA TYR A 105 -23.55 -8.94 4.65
C TYR A 105 -22.08 -8.90 5.09
N TYR A 106 -21.76 -9.55 6.22
CA TYR A 106 -20.40 -9.54 6.75
C TYR A 106 -19.44 -10.36 5.90
N ARG A 107 -19.89 -11.40 5.21
CA ARG A 107 -19.13 -12.13 4.21
C ARG A 107 -18.72 -11.19 3.07
N ASN A 108 -19.66 -10.47 2.50
CA ASN A 108 -19.41 -9.53 1.42
C ASN A 108 -18.44 -8.42 1.84
N GLN A 109 -18.58 -7.86 3.06
CA GLN A 109 -17.65 -6.86 3.58
C GLN A 109 -16.24 -7.42 3.79
N LYS A 110 -16.12 -8.65 4.27
CA LYS A 110 -14.83 -9.35 4.40
C LYS A 110 -14.17 -9.55 3.05
N ASP A 111 -14.91 -10.03 2.05
CA ASP A 111 -14.40 -10.29 0.71
C ASP A 111 -14.02 -8.96 0.02
N LEU A 112 -14.81 -7.91 0.20
CA LEU A 112 -14.50 -6.56 -0.29
C LEU A 112 -13.20 -6.00 0.32
N SER A 113 -12.94 -6.26 1.61
CA SER A 113 -11.68 -5.83 2.23
C SER A 113 -10.46 -6.49 1.60
N ILE A 114 -10.55 -7.75 1.16
CA ILE A 114 -9.46 -8.44 0.42
C ILE A 114 -9.22 -7.76 -0.93
N ILE A 115 -10.29 -7.44 -1.66
CA ILE A 115 -10.21 -6.78 -2.97
C ILE A 115 -9.53 -5.41 -2.81
N ILE A 116 -9.98 -4.59 -1.86
CA ILE A 116 -9.42 -3.26 -1.57
C ILE A 116 -7.94 -3.39 -1.18
N GLY A 117 -7.60 -4.35 -0.32
CA GLY A 117 -6.22 -4.61 0.09
C GLY A 117 -5.31 -4.97 -1.08
N THR A 118 -5.81 -5.80 -1.99
CA THR A 118 -5.08 -6.18 -3.21
C THR A 118 -4.83 -4.95 -4.11
N ILE A 119 -5.83 -4.09 -4.30
CA ILE A 119 -5.69 -2.86 -5.08
C ILE A 119 -4.64 -1.93 -4.44
N ILE A 120 -4.73 -1.67 -3.14
CA ILE A 120 -3.77 -0.83 -2.40
C ILE A 120 -2.35 -1.40 -2.53
N TYR A 121 -2.20 -2.72 -2.42
CA TYR A 121 -0.90 -3.38 -2.55
C TYR A 121 -0.31 -3.25 -3.96
N LEU A 122 -1.11 -3.43 -5.02
CA LEU A 122 -0.67 -3.25 -6.40
C LEU A 122 -0.29 -1.79 -6.69
N LEU A 123 -1.09 -0.84 -6.18
CA LEU A 123 -0.79 0.59 -6.32
C LEU A 123 0.51 0.98 -5.59
N ASN A 124 0.78 0.39 -4.42
CA ASN A 124 2.05 0.60 -3.72
C ASN A 124 3.27 0.15 -4.54
N ILE A 125 3.18 -1.00 -5.22
CA ILE A 125 4.26 -1.49 -6.09
C ILE A 125 4.45 -0.58 -7.29
N ALA A 126 3.35 -0.17 -7.94
CA ALA A 126 3.38 0.73 -9.08
C ALA A 126 3.96 2.11 -8.71
N ASP A 127 3.54 2.69 -7.57
CA ASP A 127 4.07 3.96 -7.05
C ASP A 127 5.59 3.88 -6.79
N ALA A 128 6.06 2.80 -6.17
CA ALA A 128 7.48 2.59 -5.92
C ALA A 128 8.30 2.50 -7.22
N TYR A 129 7.77 1.82 -8.23
CA TYR A 129 8.39 1.70 -9.55
C TYR A 129 8.47 3.04 -10.27
N VAL A 130 7.36 3.80 -10.31
CA VAL A 130 7.28 5.11 -10.95
C VAL A 130 8.19 6.12 -10.25
N ASP A 131 8.16 6.18 -8.92
CA ASP A 131 9.04 7.08 -8.14
C ASP A 131 10.53 6.81 -8.44
N ALA A 132 10.92 5.54 -8.56
CA ALA A 132 12.30 5.18 -8.89
C ALA A 132 12.69 5.57 -10.32
N HIS A 133 11.78 5.43 -11.29
CA HIS A 133 11.98 5.92 -12.65
C HIS A 133 12.17 7.44 -12.69
N LEU A 134 11.34 8.19 -11.97
CA LEU A 134 11.45 9.64 -11.91
C LEU A 134 12.76 10.11 -11.26
N LEU A 135 13.31 9.32 -10.32
CA LEU A 135 14.63 9.60 -9.73
C LEU A 135 15.80 9.29 -10.68
N GLU A 136 15.59 8.40 -11.64
CA GLU A 136 16.61 8.05 -12.66
C GLU A 136 16.66 9.07 -13.79
N TYR A 137 15.52 9.67 -14.14
CA TYR A 137 15.50 10.85 -14.99
C TYR A 137 16.00 12.04 -14.16
N ASN A 138 17.33 12.21 -14.10
CA ASN A 138 17.90 13.47 -13.66
C ASN A 138 17.26 14.58 -14.51
N VAL A 139 16.36 15.36 -13.93
CA VAL A 139 16.01 16.66 -14.45
C VAL A 139 17.33 17.41 -14.43
N ASN A 140 17.93 17.57 -15.60
CA ASN A 140 19.21 18.22 -15.80
C ASN A 140 19.28 19.47 -14.90
N GLU A 141 20.33 19.57 -14.09
CA GLU A 141 20.66 20.75 -13.27
C GLU A 141 20.76 22.07 -14.10
N ASN A 142 20.56 21.97 -15.41
CA ASN A 142 20.60 23.05 -16.37
C ASN A 142 19.30 23.90 -16.44
N LEU A 143 18.24 23.54 -15.71
CA LEU A 143 17.06 24.39 -15.52
C LEU A 143 17.23 25.22 -14.25
N SER A 144 18.06 26.27 -14.31
CA SER A 144 18.16 27.23 -13.22
C SER A 144 17.29 28.44 -13.54
N LEU A 145 16.23 28.64 -12.75
CA LEU A 145 15.51 29.92 -12.67
C LEU A 145 16.41 30.90 -11.91
N LYS A 146 17.19 31.73 -12.62
CA LYS A 146 17.89 32.85 -12.02
C LYS A 146 17.00 34.09 -12.10
N PHE A 147 16.59 34.58 -10.94
CA PHE A 147 16.06 35.94 -10.81
C PHE A 147 17.24 36.90 -10.78
N GLU A 148 17.59 37.49 -11.90
CA GLU A 148 18.56 38.60 -11.93
C GLU A 148 17.80 39.92 -11.95
N PRO A 149 17.89 40.75 -10.93
CA PRO A 149 17.35 42.11 -11.00
C PRO A 149 18.21 42.91 -11.97
N PHE A 150 17.64 43.30 -13.09
CA PHE A 150 18.29 44.23 -14.03
C PHE A 150 18.26 45.64 -13.44
N TYR A 151 19.41 46.13 -13.01
CA TYR A 151 19.57 47.49 -12.57
C TYR A 151 19.87 48.36 -13.79
N ASN A 152 18.85 49.02 -14.34
CA ASN A 152 19.07 50.04 -15.36
C ASN A 152 19.01 51.40 -14.70
N ASN A 153 20.07 52.17 -14.86
CA ASN A 153 20.34 53.45 -14.20
C ASN A 153 19.47 54.64 -14.71
N GLN A 154 18.37 54.36 -15.40
CA GLN A 154 17.35 55.37 -15.80
C GLN A 154 15.96 54.87 -15.45
N GLN A 155 15.42 55.44 -14.41
CA GLN A 155 14.01 55.56 -14.02
C GLN A 155 13.01 54.66 -14.77
N ASN A 156 12.90 53.41 -14.41
CA ASN A 156 11.68 52.57 -14.35
C ASN A 156 12.09 51.10 -14.15
N SER A 157 11.81 50.61 -12.97
CA SER A 157 12.09 49.18 -12.62
C SER A 157 11.05 48.27 -13.23
N PHE A 158 11.39 47.59 -14.33
CA PHE A 158 10.65 46.45 -14.79
C PHE A 158 11.39 45.16 -14.37
N GLN A 159 10.71 44.32 -13.60
CA GLN A 159 11.21 42.99 -13.28
C GLN A 159 10.92 42.07 -14.48
N LEU A 160 11.94 41.69 -15.22
CA LEU A 160 11.85 40.71 -16.28
C LEU A 160 12.29 39.35 -15.72
N ILE A 161 11.42 38.35 -15.81
CA ILE A 161 11.75 36.97 -15.52
C ILE A 161 12.42 36.39 -16.79
N SER A 162 13.73 36.13 -16.75
CA SER A 162 14.42 35.46 -17.85
C SER A 162 14.56 33.98 -17.57
N LEU A 163 14.05 33.16 -18.48
CA LEU A 163 14.20 31.73 -18.50
C LEU A 163 15.41 31.39 -19.39
N LYS A 164 16.53 30.99 -18.78
CA LYS A 164 17.73 30.63 -19.51
C LYS A 164 17.80 29.10 -19.66
N LEU A 165 17.52 28.60 -20.84
CA LEU A 165 17.71 27.21 -21.22
C LEU A 165 19.16 27.06 -21.76
N ASN A 166 20.04 26.39 -21.00
CA ASN A 166 21.32 25.97 -21.53
C ASN A 166 21.15 24.59 -22.18
N LEU A 167 21.02 24.59 -23.50
CA LEU A 167 21.14 23.37 -24.31
C LEU A 167 22.62 23.17 -24.57
N THR A 168 23.26 22.25 -23.81
CA THR A 168 24.57 21.71 -24.19
C THR A 168 24.33 20.46 -25.05
N GLU A 169 24.80 20.52 -26.30
CA GLU A 169 24.95 19.36 -27.19
C GLU A 169 25.86 18.28 -26.57
#